data_3b8b03c583185505ce1b37154bae5d0e
#
_entry.id   3b8b03c583185505ce1b37154bae5d0e
#
_cell.length_a   1.000
_cell.length_b   1.000
_cell.length_c   1.000
_cell.angle_alpha   90.00
_cell.angle_beta   90.00
_cell.angle_gamma   90.00
#
_symmetry.space_group_name_H-M   'P 1'
#
loop_
_entity.id
_entity.type
_entity.pdbx_description
1 polymer ?
#
loop_
_entity_poly.entity_id
_entity_poly.type
_entity_poly.pdbx_seq_one_letter_code
_entity_poly.pdbx_strand_id
1 'polypeptide(L)'
;MQPSLLSIAGVFAKIGAFTIGGGYAMIPLIEKELIRRKWLTQEELPDVIALAQSAPGVLAVNVSIFTGYKLRGVKGSIAATIGAILPSFVIILAIAMFISNFQDNPWVIKIFKGIRPVVVSLIAVPMINMARKSNKSWWAWLISAAALVGVAVLSISPIYILLTIIVLALAIRWSLDKRQKEGLS
;
A
#
# COMPACT_ATOMS: atom_id res chain seq x y z
N MET A 1 -14.26 15.51 -22.17
CA MET A 1 -14.74 16.48 -21.15
C MET A 1 -14.00 16.21 -19.84
N GLN A 2 -13.41 17.24 -19.22
CA GLN A 2 -12.76 17.06 -17.91
C GLN A 2 -13.83 16.84 -16.83
N PRO A 3 -13.67 15.84 -15.93
CA PRO A 3 -14.62 15.58 -14.87
C PRO A 3 -14.68 16.75 -13.87
N SER A 4 -15.84 16.98 -13.26
CA SER A 4 -15.96 17.96 -12.17
C SER A 4 -15.20 17.53 -10.95
N LEU A 5 -14.70 18.45 -10.12
CA LEU A 5 -13.98 18.15 -8.87
C LEU A 5 -14.84 17.32 -7.91
N LEU A 6 -16.15 17.61 -7.83
CA LEU A 6 -17.09 16.82 -7.03
C LEU A 6 -17.25 15.39 -7.55
N SER A 7 -17.23 15.19 -8.89
CA SER A 7 -17.28 13.85 -9.47
C SER A 7 -16.01 13.07 -9.13
N ILE A 8 -14.84 13.71 -9.18
CA ILE A 8 -13.57 13.11 -8.78
C ILE A 8 -13.62 12.72 -7.31
N ALA A 9 -13.96 13.64 -6.41
CA ALA A 9 -14.07 13.40 -4.99
C ALA A 9 -15.07 12.27 -4.67
N GLY A 10 -16.25 12.27 -5.31
CA GLY A 10 -17.28 11.25 -5.10
C GLY A 10 -16.86 9.84 -5.53
N VAL A 11 -16.12 9.72 -6.64
CA VAL A 11 -15.59 8.41 -7.09
C VAL A 11 -14.55 7.90 -6.11
N PHE A 12 -13.61 8.73 -5.69
CA PHE A 12 -12.59 8.32 -4.74
C PHE A 12 -13.18 8.11 -3.33
N ALA A 13 -14.24 8.84 -2.95
CA ALA A 13 -14.98 8.59 -1.72
C ALA A 13 -15.65 7.20 -1.71
N LYS A 14 -16.26 6.82 -2.82
CA LYS A 14 -16.80 5.47 -2.98
C LYS A 14 -15.70 4.41 -2.87
N ILE A 15 -14.58 4.61 -3.53
CA ILE A 15 -13.43 3.70 -3.46
C ILE A 15 -12.93 3.61 -2.01
N GLY A 16 -12.69 4.73 -1.34
CA GLY A 16 -12.19 4.79 0.03
C GLY A 16 -13.15 4.16 1.05
N ALA A 17 -14.46 4.34 0.89
CA ALA A 17 -15.46 3.80 1.80
C ALA A 17 -15.62 2.27 1.71
N PHE A 18 -15.51 1.71 0.50
CA PHE A 18 -15.81 0.30 0.25
C PHE A 18 -14.59 -0.60 0.13
N THR A 19 -13.40 -0.06 0.31
CA THR A 19 -12.20 -0.89 0.23
C THR A 19 -11.75 -1.36 1.60
N ILE A 20 -11.80 -2.66 1.80
CA ILE A 20 -11.29 -3.37 2.97
C ILE A 20 -10.14 -4.28 2.50
N GLY A 21 -8.99 -4.26 3.18
CA GLY A 21 -7.87 -5.16 2.85
C GLY A 21 -6.59 -4.49 2.33
N GLY A 22 -6.50 -3.15 2.43
CA GLY A 22 -5.29 -2.38 2.13
C GLY A 22 -5.17 -1.89 0.68
N GLY A 23 -4.11 -1.13 0.40
CA GLY A 23 -3.95 -0.38 -0.85
C GLY A 23 -3.96 -1.24 -2.12
N TYR A 24 -3.38 -2.43 -2.07
CA TYR A 24 -3.40 -3.35 -3.21
C TYR A 24 -4.79 -3.92 -3.53
N ALA A 25 -5.65 -4.09 -2.53
CA ALA A 25 -7.03 -4.54 -2.73
C ALA A 25 -7.89 -3.48 -3.43
N MET A 26 -7.48 -2.21 -3.39
CA MET A 26 -8.17 -1.11 -4.07
C MET A 26 -7.90 -1.07 -5.57
N ILE A 27 -6.76 -1.59 -6.04
CA ILE A 27 -6.35 -1.45 -7.45
C ILE A 27 -7.44 -1.93 -8.43
N PRO A 28 -8.04 -3.13 -8.28
CA PRO A 28 -9.10 -3.58 -9.20
C PRO A 28 -10.35 -2.70 -9.17
N LEU A 29 -10.68 -2.11 -8.02
CA LEU A 29 -11.83 -1.23 -7.89
C LEU A 29 -11.55 0.14 -8.55
N ILE A 30 -10.34 0.67 -8.35
CA ILE A 30 -9.87 1.89 -9.00
C ILE A 30 -9.87 1.71 -10.52
N GLU A 31 -9.28 0.62 -11.00
CA GLU A 31 -9.25 0.27 -12.42
C GLU A 31 -10.66 0.27 -13.01
N LYS A 32 -11.56 -0.51 -12.42
CA LYS A 32 -12.95 -0.62 -12.87
C LYS A 32 -13.66 0.72 -12.94
N GLU A 33 -13.52 1.57 -11.92
CA GLU A 33 -14.22 2.86 -11.88
C GLU A 33 -13.61 3.87 -12.86
N LEU A 34 -12.29 3.93 -13.01
CA LEU A 34 -11.62 4.88 -13.87
C LEU A 34 -11.80 4.54 -15.35
N ILE A 35 -11.68 3.27 -15.72
CA ILE A 35 -11.87 2.81 -17.11
C ILE A 35 -13.34 2.95 -17.51
N ARG A 36 -14.28 2.54 -16.65
CA ARG A 36 -15.72 2.69 -16.91
C ARG A 36 -16.11 4.13 -17.20
N ARG A 37 -15.48 5.08 -16.51
CA ARG A 37 -15.74 6.51 -16.70
C ARG A 37 -14.93 7.14 -17.83
N LYS A 38 -14.07 6.36 -18.47
CA LYS A 38 -13.13 6.84 -19.51
C LYS A 38 -12.21 7.97 -18.99
N TRP A 39 -11.85 7.90 -17.71
CA TRP A 39 -10.93 8.86 -17.10
C TRP A 39 -9.47 8.48 -17.33
N LEU A 40 -9.21 7.17 -17.41
CA LEU A 40 -7.93 6.60 -17.83
C LEU A 40 -8.19 5.47 -18.82
N THR A 41 -7.21 5.23 -19.68
CA THR A 41 -7.17 4.05 -20.55
C THR A 41 -6.55 2.86 -19.80
N GLN A 42 -6.70 1.65 -20.35
CA GLN A 42 -6.03 0.47 -19.80
C GLN A 42 -4.50 0.55 -19.89
N GLU A 43 -3.99 1.31 -20.86
CA GLU A 43 -2.56 1.52 -21.08
C GLU A 43 -1.97 2.54 -20.08
N GLU A 44 -2.75 3.53 -19.68
CA GLU A 44 -2.31 4.60 -18.75
C GLU A 44 -2.35 4.18 -17.28
N LEU A 45 -3.21 3.22 -16.92
CA LEU A 45 -3.40 2.80 -15.54
C LEU A 45 -2.14 2.18 -14.91
N PRO A 46 -1.40 1.28 -15.59
CA PRO A 46 -0.15 0.73 -15.06
C PRO A 46 0.87 1.79 -14.72
N ASP A 47 0.99 2.86 -15.53
CA ASP A 47 1.91 3.96 -15.29
C ASP A 47 1.56 4.73 -14.02
N VAL A 48 0.27 5.03 -13.83
CA VAL A 48 -0.22 5.69 -12.61
C VAL A 48 0.04 4.83 -11.37
N ILE A 49 -0.17 3.51 -11.47
CA ILE A 49 0.08 2.58 -10.37
C ILE A 49 1.59 2.49 -10.07
N ALA A 50 2.43 2.42 -11.10
CA ALA A 50 3.88 2.38 -10.94
C ALA A 50 4.42 3.65 -10.25
N LEU A 51 3.94 4.82 -10.66
CA LEU A 51 4.26 6.09 -10.00
C LEU A 51 3.80 6.11 -8.54
N ALA A 52 2.58 5.63 -8.28
CA ALA A 52 2.03 5.57 -6.93
C ALA A 52 2.80 4.61 -6.01
N GLN A 53 3.36 3.53 -6.55
CA GLN A 53 4.21 2.59 -5.82
C GLN A 53 5.61 3.15 -5.56
N SER A 54 6.10 4.03 -6.43
CA SER A 54 7.42 4.66 -6.29
C SER A 54 7.41 5.78 -5.24
N ALA A 55 6.25 6.38 -4.97
CA ALA A 55 6.12 7.44 -3.98
C ALA A 55 5.96 6.86 -2.57
N PRO A 56 6.65 7.44 -1.55
CA PRO A 56 6.45 7.02 -0.17
C PRO A 56 5.04 7.36 0.31
N GLY A 57 4.41 6.44 1.05
CA GLY A 57 3.08 6.66 1.64
C GLY A 57 2.07 5.55 1.34
N VAL A 58 0.80 5.83 1.63
CA VAL A 58 -0.30 4.88 1.42
C VAL A 58 -0.63 4.79 -0.06
N LEU A 59 -0.51 3.60 -0.65
CA LEU A 59 -0.70 3.37 -2.08
C LEU A 59 -2.02 3.95 -2.61
N ALA A 60 -3.12 3.76 -1.89
CA ALA A 60 -4.43 4.29 -2.26
C ALA A 60 -4.46 5.82 -2.38
N VAL A 61 -3.79 6.50 -1.44
CA VAL A 61 -3.68 7.97 -1.45
C VAL A 61 -2.80 8.40 -2.61
N ASN A 62 -1.65 7.75 -2.83
CA ASN A 62 -0.77 8.06 -3.93
C ASN A 62 -1.48 7.88 -5.28
N VAL A 63 -2.21 6.78 -5.49
CA VAL A 63 -3.00 6.58 -6.71
C VAL A 63 -4.05 7.68 -6.89
N SER A 64 -4.72 8.11 -5.80
CA SER A 64 -5.69 9.21 -5.87
C SER A 64 -5.05 10.54 -6.26
N ILE A 65 -3.85 10.84 -5.71
CA ILE A 65 -3.06 12.03 -6.04
C ILE A 65 -2.69 12.04 -7.53
N PHE A 66 -2.05 10.98 -8.02
CA PHE A 66 -1.58 10.92 -9.41
C PHE A 66 -2.74 10.91 -10.42
N THR A 67 -3.80 10.14 -10.13
CA THR A 67 -5.01 10.16 -10.98
C THR A 67 -5.67 11.53 -10.98
N GLY A 68 -5.87 12.12 -9.79
CA GLY A 68 -6.46 13.45 -9.66
C GLY A 68 -5.66 14.53 -10.39
N TYR A 69 -4.33 14.45 -10.31
CA TYR A 69 -3.42 15.35 -11.01
C TYR A 69 -3.55 15.20 -12.52
N LYS A 70 -3.60 14.00 -13.03
CA LYS A 70 -3.77 13.72 -14.46
C LYS A 70 -5.10 14.25 -14.99
N LEU A 71 -6.16 14.18 -14.19
CA LEU A 71 -7.50 14.61 -14.58
C LEU A 71 -7.69 16.13 -14.55
N ARG A 72 -7.22 16.81 -13.49
CA ARG A 72 -7.44 18.25 -13.26
C ARG A 72 -6.30 18.96 -12.51
N GLY A 73 -5.07 18.48 -12.66
CA GLY A 73 -3.91 19.09 -12.01
C GLY A 73 -4.02 19.06 -10.47
N VAL A 74 -3.43 20.05 -9.82
CA VAL A 74 -3.38 20.14 -8.34
C VAL A 74 -4.77 20.11 -7.71
N LYS A 75 -5.76 20.81 -8.29
CA LYS A 75 -7.14 20.83 -7.77
C LYS A 75 -7.78 19.45 -7.83
N GLY A 76 -7.50 18.69 -8.89
CA GLY A 76 -7.93 17.31 -9.04
C GLY A 76 -7.29 16.38 -8.00
N SER A 77 -5.98 16.54 -7.74
CA SER A 77 -5.29 15.79 -6.69
C SER A 77 -5.90 16.00 -5.31
N ILE A 78 -6.14 17.25 -4.95
CA ILE A 78 -6.74 17.61 -3.65
C ILE A 78 -8.15 16.98 -3.54
N ALA A 79 -8.98 17.13 -4.56
CA ALA A 79 -10.34 16.59 -4.57
C ALA A 79 -10.35 15.04 -4.47
N ALA A 80 -9.48 14.36 -5.20
CA ALA A 80 -9.35 12.90 -5.17
C ALA A 80 -8.86 12.41 -3.82
N THR A 81 -7.85 13.07 -3.25
CA THR A 81 -7.25 12.70 -1.96
C THR A 81 -8.23 12.88 -0.81
N ILE A 82 -8.91 14.04 -0.75
CA ILE A 82 -9.95 14.28 0.26
C ILE A 82 -11.05 13.23 0.11
N GLY A 83 -11.50 12.98 -1.12
CA GLY A 83 -12.49 11.93 -1.39
C GLY A 83 -12.05 10.57 -0.87
N ALA A 84 -10.82 10.15 -1.14
CA ALA A 84 -10.32 8.84 -0.72
C ALA A 84 -10.22 8.68 0.81
N ILE A 85 -9.86 9.73 1.54
CA ILE A 85 -9.56 9.69 2.97
C ILE A 85 -10.80 9.97 3.82
N LEU A 86 -11.62 10.95 3.43
CA LEU A 86 -12.68 11.50 4.26
C LEU A 86 -13.71 10.46 4.74
N PRO A 87 -14.23 9.55 3.90
CA PRO A 87 -15.21 8.56 4.35
C PRO A 87 -14.64 7.62 5.42
N SER A 88 -13.43 7.10 5.19
CA SER A 88 -12.76 6.22 6.14
C SER A 88 -12.49 6.93 7.47
N PHE A 89 -12.05 8.18 7.41
CA PHE A 89 -11.82 9.00 8.59
C PHE A 89 -13.11 9.21 9.40
N VAL A 90 -14.21 9.59 8.74
CA VAL A 90 -15.50 9.81 9.40
C VAL A 90 -16.04 8.51 10.01
N ILE A 91 -15.97 7.39 9.28
CA ILE A 91 -16.42 6.09 9.77
C ILE A 91 -15.62 5.67 11.01
N ILE A 92 -14.28 5.76 10.96
CA ILE A 92 -13.42 5.39 12.08
C ILE A 92 -13.68 6.28 13.29
N LEU A 93 -13.84 7.60 13.08
CA LEU A 93 -14.12 8.54 14.14
C LEU A 93 -15.49 8.25 14.80
N ALA A 94 -16.53 8.01 13.99
CA ALA A 94 -17.86 7.67 14.49
C ALA A 94 -17.85 6.36 15.30
N ILE A 95 -17.16 5.33 14.80
CA ILE A 95 -16.99 4.06 15.50
C ILE A 95 -16.23 4.26 16.81
N ALA A 96 -15.13 5.04 16.80
CA ALA A 96 -14.33 5.29 17.99
C ALA A 96 -15.13 6.03 19.07
N MET A 97 -15.88 7.06 18.71
CA MET A 97 -16.75 7.79 19.64
C MET A 97 -17.87 6.90 20.20
N PHE A 98 -18.46 6.04 19.37
CA PHE A 98 -19.48 5.11 19.81
C PHE A 98 -18.91 4.07 20.79
N ILE A 99 -17.80 3.44 20.44
CA ILE A 99 -17.20 2.38 21.24
C ILE A 99 -16.63 2.90 22.57
N SER A 100 -16.14 4.15 22.63
CA SER A 100 -15.62 4.72 23.87
C SER A 100 -16.64 4.68 25.03
N ASN A 101 -17.92 4.77 24.72
CA ASN A 101 -19.00 4.71 25.70
C ASN A 101 -19.38 3.27 26.14
N PHE A 102 -18.86 2.24 25.44
CA PHE A 102 -19.23 0.83 25.65
C PHE A 102 -18.02 -0.08 25.85
N GLN A 103 -16.88 0.48 26.26
CA GLN A 103 -15.61 -0.29 26.37
C GLN A 103 -15.72 -1.48 27.32
N ASP A 104 -16.51 -1.33 28.41
CA ASP A 104 -16.68 -2.35 29.43
C ASP A 104 -17.84 -3.32 29.13
N ASN A 105 -18.54 -3.14 28.02
CA ASN A 105 -19.64 -4.01 27.65
C ASN A 105 -19.13 -5.40 27.21
N PRO A 106 -19.56 -6.50 27.89
CA PRO A 106 -19.10 -7.85 27.58
C PRO A 106 -19.33 -8.28 26.14
N TRP A 107 -20.39 -7.80 25.49
CA TRP A 107 -20.69 -8.10 24.10
C TRP A 107 -19.72 -7.40 23.15
N VAL A 108 -19.36 -6.16 23.41
CA VAL A 108 -18.38 -5.40 22.63
C VAL A 108 -17.02 -6.09 22.72
N ILE A 109 -16.60 -6.48 23.92
CA ILE A 109 -15.34 -7.21 24.13
C ILE A 109 -15.34 -8.55 23.37
N LYS A 110 -16.44 -9.30 23.37
CA LYS A 110 -16.55 -10.56 22.62
C LYS A 110 -16.44 -10.35 21.11
N ILE A 111 -17.11 -9.31 20.57
CA ILE A 111 -17.04 -8.94 19.15
C ILE A 111 -15.59 -8.62 18.76
N PHE A 112 -14.90 -7.78 19.53
CA PHE A 112 -13.49 -7.43 19.27
C PHE A 112 -12.57 -8.64 19.34
N LYS A 113 -12.77 -9.55 20.30
CA LYS A 113 -12.01 -10.81 20.36
C LYS A 113 -12.24 -11.67 19.12
N GLY A 114 -13.45 -11.71 18.58
CA GLY A 114 -13.77 -12.43 17.34
C GLY A 114 -13.17 -11.79 16.07
N ILE A 115 -13.02 -10.46 16.04
CA ILE A 115 -12.45 -9.74 14.89
C ILE A 115 -10.91 -9.85 14.84
N ARG A 116 -10.22 -10.00 15.97
CA ARG A 116 -8.75 -10.09 16.00
C ARG A 116 -8.14 -11.07 15.00
N PRO A 117 -8.58 -12.34 14.89
CA PRO A 117 -8.01 -13.27 13.91
C PRO A 117 -8.26 -12.85 12.46
N VAL A 118 -9.37 -12.15 12.19
CA VAL A 118 -9.67 -11.61 10.86
C VAL A 118 -8.66 -10.52 10.48
N VAL A 119 -8.33 -9.62 11.41
CA VAL A 119 -7.32 -8.56 11.20
C VAL A 119 -5.96 -9.18 10.94
N VAL A 120 -5.57 -10.22 11.70
CA VAL A 120 -4.31 -10.95 11.46
C VAL A 120 -4.30 -11.54 10.05
N SER A 121 -5.38 -12.14 9.60
CA SER A 121 -5.49 -12.72 8.26
C SER A 121 -5.39 -11.66 7.16
N LEU A 122 -6.01 -10.48 7.35
CA LEU A 122 -5.95 -9.35 6.41
C LEU A 122 -4.52 -8.81 6.22
N ILE A 123 -3.67 -8.94 7.23
CA ILE A 123 -2.25 -8.55 7.14
C ILE A 123 -1.41 -9.71 6.59
N ALA A 124 -1.65 -10.94 7.08
CA ALA A 124 -0.84 -12.10 6.74
C ALA A 124 -0.97 -12.52 5.26
N VAL A 125 -2.19 -12.46 4.69
CA VAL A 125 -2.42 -12.92 3.31
C VAL A 125 -1.66 -12.06 2.28
N PRO A 126 -1.74 -10.72 2.28
CA PRO A 126 -0.93 -9.89 1.40
C PRO A 126 0.57 -10.09 1.61
N MET A 127 1.02 -10.20 2.87
CA MET A 127 2.42 -10.44 3.21
C MET A 127 2.93 -11.75 2.61
N ILE A 128 2.19 -12.85 2.75
CA ILE A 128 2.55 -14.16 2.17
C ILE A 128 2.59 -14.08 0.65
N ASN A 129 1.63 -13.41 0.03
CA ASN A 129 1.58 -13.24 -1.42
C ASN A 129 2.77 -12.41 -1.94
N MET A 130 3.14 -11.35 -1.24
CA MET A 130 4.34 -10.56 -1.57
C MET A 130 5.61 -11.40 -1.39
N ALA A 131 5.75 -12.12 -0.28
CA ALA A 131 6.88 -12.99 -0.03
C ALA A 131 7.04 -14.06 -1.13
N ARG A 132 5.94 -14.70 -1.55
CA ARG A 132 5.96 -15.69 -2.65
C ARG A 132 6.36 -15.08 -3.99
N LYS A 133 5.93 -13.86 -4.28
CA LYS A 133 6.29 -13.17 -5.54
C LYS A 133 7.74 -12.70 -5.55
N SER A 134 8.26 -12.23 -4.42
CA SER A 134 9.62 -11.70 -4.29
C SER A 134 10.67 -12.80 -4.14
N ASN A 135 10.39 -13.84 -3.36
CA ASN A 135 11.35 -14.88 -3.02
C ASN A 135 11.30 -16.02 -4.06
N LYS A 136 11.95 -15.83 -5.20
CA LYS A 136 12.04 -16.84 -6.27
C LYS A 136 13.13 -17.88 -6.01
N SER A 137 14.08 -17.61 -5.10
CA SER A 137 15.20 -18.49 -4.75
C SER A 137 15.15 -18.87 -3.27
N TRP A 138 15.68 -20.00 -2.91
CA TRP A 138 15.75 -20.46 -1.53
C TRP A 138 16.61 -19.49 -0.67
N TRP A 139 17.65 -18.91 -1.23
CA TRP A 139 18.46 -17.88 -0.57
C TRP A 139 17.66 -16.63 -0.21
N ALA A 140 16.71 -16.22 -1.07
CA ALA A 140 15.82 -15.11 -0.79
C ALA A 140 14.90 -15.42 0.40
N TRP A 141 14.46 -16.67 0.56
CA TRP A 141 13.70 -17.11 1.72
C TRP A 141 14.52 -17.08 3.01
N LEU A 142 15.79 -17.48 2.96
CA LEU A 142 16.68 -17.38 4.11
C LEU A 142 16.90 -15.92 4.54
N ILE A 143 17.16 -15.02 3.61
CA ILE A 143 17.33 -13.59 3.89
C ILE A 143 16.05 -13.01 4.49
N SER A 144 14.89 -13.35 3.94
CA SER A 144 13.58 -12.90 4.46
C SER A 144 13.32 -13.43 5.86
N ALA A 145 13.66 -14.70 6.14
CA ALA A 145 13.51 -15.29 7.45
C ALA A 145 14.47 -14.67 8.47
N ALA A 146 15.72 -14.43 8.08
CA ALA A 146 16.71 -13.76 8.93
C ALA A 146 16.28 -12.31 9.26
N ALA A 147 15.76 -11.57 8.27
CA ALA A 147 15.21 -10.24 8.48
C ALA A 147 14.01 -10.25 9.43
N LEU A 148 13.11 -11.22 9.27
CA LEU A 148 11.95 -11.40 10.17
C LEU A 148 12.39 -11.67 11.61
N VAL A 149 13.33 -12.58 11.81
CA VAL A 149 13.89 -12.87 13.15
C VAL A 149 14.60 -11.65 13.73
N GLY A 150 15.36 -10.92 12.91
CA GLY A 150 16.05 -9.68 13.32
C GLY A 150 15.06 -8.62 13.83
N VAL A 151 13.92 -8.44 13.15
CA VAL A 151 12.88 -7.51 13.61
C VAL A 151 12.11 -8.04 14.81
N ALA A 152 11.65 -9.30 14.75
CA ALA A 152 10.72 -9.85 15.75
C ALA A 152 11.39 -10.19 17.07
N VAL A 153 12.62 -10.73 17.03
CA VAL A 153 13.35 -11.22 18.23
C VAL A 153 14.36 -10.20 18.73
N LEU A 154 15.17 -9.64 17.81
CA LEU A 154 16.23 -8.70 18.17
C LEU A 154 15.76 -7.25 18.23
N SER A 155 14.48 -6.98 17.91
CA SER A 155 13.88 -5.63 17.89
C SER A 155 14.68 -4.62 17.06
N ILE A 156 15.38 -5.10 16.02
CA ILE A 156 16.17 -4.24 15.12
C ILE A 156 15.19 -3.47 14.23
N SER A 157 15.37 -2.15 14.13
CA SER A 157 14.54 -1.36 13.22
C SER A 157 14.68 -1.86 11.77
N PRO A 158 13.56 -2.06 11.04
CA PRO A 158 13.58 -2.46 9.63
C PRO A 158 14.43 -1.56 8.74
N ILE A 159 14.61 -0.29 9.11
CA ILE A 159 15.44 0.68 8.38
C ILE A 159 16.91 0.25 8.35
N TYR A 160 17.45 -0.20 9.48
CA TYR A 160 18.84 -0.66 9.53
C TYR A 160 19.05 -1.94 8.69
N ILE A 161 18.09 -2.85 8.70
CA ILE A 161 18.14 -4.07 7.89
C ILE A 161 18.14 -3.71 6.40
N LEU A 162 17.25 -2.79 5.97
CA LEU A 162 17.20 -2.30 4.60
C LEU A 162 18.53 -1.64 4.17
N LEU A 163 19.07 -0.73 4.97
CA LEU A 163 20.35 -0.07 4.67
C LEU A 163 21.48 -1.08 4.56
N THR A 164 21.54 -2.04 5.47
CA THR A 164 22.58 -3.09 5.45
C THR A 164 22.50 -3.93 4.18
N ILE A 165 21.29 -4.35 3.78
CA ILE A 165 21.10 -5.14 2.55
C ILE A 165 21.49 -4.31 1.30
N ILE A 166 21.13 -3.04 1.25
CA ILE A 166 21.48 -2.14 0.14
C ILE A 166 23.01 -2.01 0.03
N VAL A 167 23.70 -1.73 1.15
CA VAL A 167 25.16 -1.58 1.19
C VAL A 167 25.83 -2.88 0.75
N LEU A 168 25.40 -4.02 1.26
CA LEU A 168 25.93 -5.32 0.89
C LEU A 168 25.73 -5.62 -0.61
N ALA A 169 24.52 -5.35 -1.14
CA ALA A 169 24.23 -5.56 -2.56
C ALA A 169 25.09 -4.68 -3.46
N LEU A 170 25.29 -3.41 -3.09
CA LEU A 170 26.19 -2.50 -3.82
C LEU A 170 27.66 -2.95 -3.76
N ALA A 171 28.13 -3.39 -2.60
CA ALA A 171 29.51 -3.88 -2.43
C ALA A 171 29.75 -5.14 -3.25
N ILE A 172 28.82 -6.09 -3.26
CA ILE A 172 28.91 -7.31 -4.08
C ILE A 172 28.92 -6.95 -5.57
N ARG A 173 28.02 -6.07 -6.01
CA ARG A 173 27.97 -5.66 -7.41
C ARG A 173 29.26 -4.97 -7.86
N TRP A 174 29.79 -4.06 -7.05
CA TRP A 174 31.06 -3.39 -7.32
C TRP A 174 32.25 -4.36 -7.41
N SER A 175 32.29 -5.35 -6.51
CA SER A 175 33.32 -6.40 -6.52
C SER A 175 33.22 -7.28 -7.76
N LEU A 176 32.02 -7.61 -8.24
CA LEU A 176 31.82 -8.40 -9.47
C LEU A 176 32.20 -7.59 -10.72
N ASP A 177 31.86 -6.31 -10.77
CA ASP A 177 32.18 -5.42 -11.88
C ASP A 177 33.72 -5.22 -12.02
N LYS A 178 34.40 -5.14 -10.88
CA LYS A 178 35.86 -5.07 -10.83
C LYS A 178 36.53 -6.34 -11.38
N ARG A 179 36.00 -7.51 -10.99
CA ARG A 179 36.52 -8.81 -11.51
C ARG A 179 36.27 -9.00 -13.01
N GLN A 180 35.16 -8.52 -13.54
CA GLN A 180 34.89 -8.56 -14.98
C GLN A 180 35.84 -7.66 -15.78
N LYS A 181 36.24 -6.52 -15.24
CA LYS A 181 37.22 -5.62 -15.89
C LYS A 181 38.62 -6.16 -15.84
N GLU A 182 39.02 -6.84 -14.77
CA GLU A 182 40.32 -7.47 -14.61
C GLU A 182 40.49 -8.77 -15.45
N GLY A 183 39.39 -9.42 -15.81
CA GLY A 183 39.40 -10.62 -16.67
C GLY A 183 39.34 -10.34 -18.17
N LEU A 184 39.25 -9.07 -18.59
CA LEU A 184 39.21 -8.61 -19.97
C LEU A 184 40.51 -7.87 -20.41
N SER A 185 41.49 -7.75 -19.52
CA SER A 185 42.84 -7.26 -19.78
C SER A 185 43.83 -8.41 -19.81
#